data_70c730d5c583f95a5cbb96f0e8a87e3f
#
_entry.id   70c730d5c583f95a5cbb96f0e8a87e3f
#
_cell.length_a   1.000
_cell.length_b   1.000
_cell.length_c   1.000
_cell.angle_alpha   90.00
_cell.angle_beta   90.00
_cell.angle_gamma   90.00
#
_symmetry.space_group_name_H-M   'P 1'
#
loop_
_entity.id
_entity.type
_entity.pdbx_description
1 polymer ?
#
loop_
_entity_poly.entity_id
_entity_poly.type
_entity_poly.pdbx_seq_one_letter_code
_entity_poly.pdbx_strand_id
1 'polypeptide(L)'
;MPLFLADAWHQCQFEYFREGVEIYRIFSGAPELALLRYAPGASVPRHLHTGVETILVLEGSQSDEYGHYGPGSLVVNPEGSVHSVSSQEGCVVLIQWTSPVQIL
;
A
#
# COMPACT_ATOMS: atom_id res chain seq x y z
N MET A 1 -18.96 -9.77 0.31
CA MET A 1 -18.64 -9.81 1.73
C MET A 1 -18.27 -8.42 2.21
N PRO A 2 -18.97 -7.87 3.17
CA PRO A 2 -18.60 -6.55 3.68
C PRO A 2 -17.39 -6.64 4.61
N LEU A 3 -16.59 -5.59 4.61
CA LEU A 3 -15.43 -5.46 5.50
C LEU A 3 -15.43 -4.04 6.07
N PHE A 4 -15.47 -3.92 7.38
CA PHE A 4 -15.49 -2.63 8.07
C PHE A 4 -14.06 -2.23 8.41
N LEU A 5 -13.56 -1.18 7.76
CA LEU A 5 -12.16 -0.79 7.86
C LEU A 5 -11.89 0.33 8.89
N ALA A 6 -12.93 0.90 9.50
CA ALA A 6 -12.72 2.02 10.44
C ALA A 6 -11.72 1.69 11.55
N ASP A 7 -11.81 0.48 12.13
CA ASP A 7 -10.86 -0.02 13.12
C ASP A 7 -10.50 -1.50 12.91
N ALA A 8 -11.05 -2.11 11.88
CA ALA A 8 -10.98 -3.56 11.72
C ALA A 8 -9.58 -4.08 11.41
N TRP A 9 -8.70 -3.26 10.83
CA TRP A 9 -7.34 -3.72 10.50
C TRP A 9 -6.52 -4.10 11.72
N HIS A 10 -6.84 -3.59 12.91
CA HIS A 10 -6.14 -3.96 14.14
C HIS A 10 -6.36 -5.43 14.51
N GLN A 11 -7.41 -6.05 13.97
CA GLN A 11 -7.75 -7.44 14.21
C GLN A 11 -7.34 -8.35 13.05
N CYS A 12 -6.90 -7.80 11.94
CA CYS A 12 -6.46 -8.57 10.79
C CYS A 12 -5.12 -9.23 11.09
N GLN A 13 -4.96 -10.47 10.63
CA GLN A 13 -3.71 -11.19 10.77
C GLN A 13 -2.84 -10.93 9.56
N PHE A 14 -1.91 -10.00 9.69
CA PHE A 14 -0.95 -9.67 8.65
C PHE A 14 0.12 -10.74 8.56
N GLU A 15 0.60 -10.97 7.34
CA GLU A 15 1.72 -11.85 7.05
C GLU A 15 2.85 -11.08 6.39
N TYR A 16 4.02 -11.69 6.35
CA TYR A 16 5.17 -11.12 5.66
C TYR A 16 4.85 -10.90 4.18
N PHE A 17 5.16 -9.72 3.68
CA PHE A 17 5.06 -9.39 2.26
C PHE A 17 6.44 -9.12 1.69
N ARG A 18 7.17 -8.21 2.31
CA ARG A 18 8.57 -7.89 2.02
C ARG A 18 9.17 -7.21 3.24
N GLU A 19 10.46 -6.90 3.21
CA GLU A 19 11.15 -6.27 4.34
C GLU A 19 10.43 -5.00 4.77
N GLY A 20 10.04 -4.95 6.04
CA GLY A 20 9.35 -3.82 6.65
C GLY A 20 7.88 -3.67 6.29
N VAL A 21 7.33 -4.54 5.46
CA VAL A 21 5.95 -4.45 5.00
C VAL A 21 5.24 -5.79 5.17
N GLU A 22 4.08 -5.73 5.81
CA GLU A 22 3.19 -6.88 5.99
C GLU A 22 1.93 -6.69 5.15
N ILE A 23 1.28 -7.78 4.81
CA ILE A 23 0.08 -7.78 3.97
C ILE A 23 -1.06 -8.57 4.61
N TYR A 24 -2.27 -8.07 4.47
CA TYR A 24 -3.50 -8.81 4.69
C TYR A 24 -4.29 -8.79 3.38
N ARG A 25 -4.43 -9.95 2.73
CA ARG A 25 -5.12 -10.04 1.44
C ARG A 25 -6.62 -10.11 1.66
N ILE A 26 -7.34 -9.14 1.11
CA ILE A 26 -8.80 -9.07 1.18
C ILE A 26 -9.40 -9.87 0.04
N PHE A 27 -8.87 -9.68 -1.17
CA PHE A 27 -9.31 -10.37 -2.38
C PHE A 27 -8.10 -10.59 -3.28
N SER A 28 -7.90 -11.83 -3.70
CA SER A 28 -6.80 -12.18 -4.60
C SER A 28 -7.34 -12.45 -5.99
N GLY A 29 -6.90 -11.64 -6.94
CA GLY A 29 -7.36 -11.74 -8.31
C GLY A 29 -6.96 -10.52 -9.12
N ALA A 30 -7.80 -10.16 -10.08
CA ALA A 30 -7.63 -8.97 -10.89
C ALA A 30 -8.90 -8.11 -10.79
N PRO A 31 -8.90 -7.06 -9.95
CA PRO A 31 -7.75 -6.55 -9.20
C PRO A 31 -7.46 -7.33 -7.92
N GLU A 32 -6.23 -7.22 -7.47
CA GLU A 32 -5.83 -7.61 -6.13
C GLU A 32 -6.23 -6.50 -5.16
N LEU A 33 -6.77 -6.86 -3.99
CA LEU A 33 -7.17 -5.90 -2.96
C LEU A 33 -6.59 -6.35 -1.62
N ALA A 34 -5.87 -5.46 -0.95
CA ALA A 34 -5.18 -5.81 0.29
C ALA A 34 -5.00 -4.61 1.22
N LEU A 35 -4.67 -4.90 2.47
CA LEU A 35 -4.09 -3.92 3.38
C LEU A 35 -2.58 -4.17 3.41
N LEU A 36 -1.79 -3.10 3.38
CA LEU A 36 -0.36 -3.15 3.66
C LEU A 36 -0.09 -2.40 4.94
N ARG A 37 0.76 -2.97 5.78
CA ARG A 37 1.21 -2.32 7.02
C ARG A 37 2.72 -2.14 6.94
N TYR A 38 3.15 -0.88 6.94
CA TYR A 38 4.55 -0.49 6.92
C TYR A 38 5.04 -0.28 8.34
N ALA A 39 6.15 -0.89 8.69
CA ALA A 39 6.86 -0.55 9.92
C ALA A 39 7.45 0.87 9.82
N PRO A 40 7.63 1.57 10.96
CA PRO A 40 8.33 2.86 10.93
C PRO A 40 9.70 2.74 10.26
N GLY A 41 9.98 3.62 9.30
CA GLY A 41 11.21 3.61 8.52
C GLY A 41 11.25 2.65 7.34
N ALA A 42 10.18 1.89 7.11
CA ALA A 42 10.12 0.95 6.00
C ALA A 42 10.05 1.67 4.66
N SER A 43 10.57 1.03 3.63
CA SER A 43 10.56 1.57 2.27
C SER A 43 10.38 0.46 1.24
N VAL A 44 9.87 0.85 0.07
CA VAL A 44 9.83 0.00 -1.11
C VAL A 44 10.74 0.63 -2.15
N PRO A 45 11.72 -0.11 -2.68
CA PRO A 45 12.63 0.43 -3.69
C PRO A 45 11.89 0.93 -4.91
N ARG A 46 12.61 1.69 -5.73
CA ARG A 46 12.09 2.20 -6.99
C ARG A 46 11.46 1.08 -7.82
N HIS A 47 10.23 1.30 -8.27
CA HIS A 47 9.46 0.28 -9.00
C HIS A 47 8.56 0.92 -10.04
N LEU A 48 8.21 0.09 -11.03
CA LEU A 48 7.33 0.43 -12.14
C LEU A 48 5.95 -0.17 -11.88
N HIS A 49 4.91 0.65 -12.07
CA HIS A 49 3.54 0.16 -12.04
C HIS A 49 3.20 -0.46 -13.41
N THR A 50 3.05 -1.80 -13.44
CA THR A 50 2.72 -2.53 -14.67
C THR A 50 1.23 -2.47 -14.99
N GLY A 51 0.44 -1.95 -14.06
CA GLY A 51 -0.98 -1.64 -14.20
C GLY A 51 -1.31 -0.52 -13.23
N VAL A 52 -2.54 -0.02 -13.28
CA VAL A 52 -2.96 1.04 -12.36
C VAL A 52 -2.98 0.50 -10.92
N GLU A 53 -2.51 1.34 -10.00
CA GLU A 53 -2.54 1.07 -8.56
C GLU A 53 -3.19 2.23 -7.84
N THR A 54 -4.09 1.94 -6.90
CA THR A 54 -4.68 2.96 -6.04
C THR A 54 -4.36 2.64 -4.58
N ILE A 55 -4.08 3.69 -3.81
CA ILE A 55 -3.72 3.59 -2.40
C ILE A 55 -4.56 4.59 -1.61
N LEU A 56 -5.24 4.10 -0.58
CA LEU A 56 -5.91 4.94 0.41
C LEU A 56 -5.17 4.79 1.74
N VAL A 57 -4.60 5.89 2.23
CA VAL A 57 -3.92 5.89 3.53
C VAL A 57 -4.97 5.88 4.64
N LEU A 58 -4.95 4.87 5.48
CA LEU A 58 -5.89 4.71 6.59
C LEU A 58 -5.31 5.22 7.91
N GLU A 59 -4.02 5.00 8.14
CA GLU A 59 -3.32 5.37 9.37
C GLU A 59 -1.87 5.66 9.06
N GLY A 60 -1.28 6.62 9.79
CA GLY A 60 0.10 7.00 9.56
C GLY A 60 0.29 7.84 8.32
N SER A 61 1.42 7.67 7.66
CA SER A 61 1.73 8.44 6.45
C SER A 61 2.65 7.67 5.51
N GLN A 62 2.58 8.02 4.23
CA GLN A 62 3.40 7.47 3.17
C GLN A 62 3.96 8.61 2.33
N SER A 63 5.19 8.47 1.89
CA SER A 63 5.87 9.48 1.06
C SER A 63 6.47 8.85 -0.18
N ASP A 64 6.52 9.62 -1.24
CA ASP A 64 7.27 9.28 -2.45
C ASP A 64 7.95 10.54 -2.97
N GLU A 65 8.51 10.49 -4.18
CA GLU A 65 9.21 11.63 -4.78
C GLU A 65 8.30 12.83 -5.04
N TYR A 66 6.99 12.61 -5.04
CA TYR A 66 6.01 13.64 -5.44
C TYR A 66 5.29 14.25 -4.25
N GLY A 67 5.34 13.64 -3.06
CA GLY A 67 4.64 14.19 -1.93
C GLY A 67 4.65 13.33 -0.68
N HIS A 68 3.92 13.84 0.31
CA HIS A 68 3.72 13.21 1.61
C HIS A 68 2.23 13.10 1.86
N TYR A 69 1.76 11.91 2.20
CA TYR A 69 0.33 11.59 2.23
C TYR A 69 -0.08 11.05 3.59
N GLY A 70 -0.94 11.80 4.28
CA GLY A 70 -1.51 11.40 5.58
C GLY A 70 -2.83 10.67 5.44
N PRO A 71 -3.49 10.36 6.57
CA PRO A 71 -4.75 9.61 6.58
C PRO A 71 -5.82 10.27 5.72
N GLY A 72 -6.54 9.45 4.96
CA GLY A 72 -7.57 9.91 4.05
C GLY A 72 -7.07 10.29 2.67
N SER A 73 -5.75 10.30 2.43
CA SER A 73 -5.20 10.55 1.10
C SER A 73 -5.45 9.38 0.17
N LEU A 74 -5.96 9.67 -1.00
CA LEU A 74 -6.12 8.69 -2.09
C LEU A 74 -5.08 9.00 -3.16
N VAL A 75 -4.18 8.07 -3.40
CA VAL A 75 -3.11 8.20 -4.38
C VAL A 75 -3.40 7.25 -5.53
N VAL A 76 -3.35 7.78 -6.76
CA VAL A 76 -3.49 6.96 -7.96
C VAL A 76 -2.16 6.94 -8.69
N ASN A 77 -1.63 5.74 -8.90
CA ASN A 77 -0.40 5.52 -9.64
C ASN A 77 -0.75 4.90 -10.99
N PRO A 78 -0.74 5.67 -12.08
CA PRO A 78 -1.10 5.14 -13.40
C PRO A 78 -0.12 4.06 -13.87
N GLU A 79 -0.57 3.21 -14.79
CA GLU A 79 0.32 2.30 -15.49
C GLU A 79 1.47 3.06 -16.13
N GLY A 80 2.68 2.55 -16.00
CA GLY A 80 3.89 3.17 -16.52
C GLY A 80 4.55 4.17 -15.58
N SER A 81 3.90 4.54 -14.49
CA SER A 81 4.51 5.44 -13.51
C SER A 81 5.55 4.70 -12.66
N VAL A 82 6.52 5.47 -12.18
CA VAL A 82 7.66 4.96 -11.40
C VAL A 82 7.82 5.80 -10.15
N HIS A 83 7.99 5.17 -9.01
CA HIS A 83 8.36 5.85 -7.77
C HIS A 83 9.03 4.88 -6.78
N SER A 84 9.59 5.43 -5.72
CA SER A 84 9.94 4.72 -4.51
C SER A 84 9.07 5.24 -3.37
N VAL A 85 8.76 4.38 -2.42
CA VAL A 85 7.83 4.69 -1.32
C VAL A 85 8.54 4.50 0.00
N SER A 86 8.26 5.38 0.95
CA SER A 86 8.74 5.24 2.32
C SER A 86 7.66 5.65 3.30
N SER A 87 7.78 5.16 4.53
CA SER A 87 6.92 5.59 5.63
C SER A 87 7.80 5.80 6.86
N GLN A 88 8.03 7.05 7.22
CA GLN A 88 8.88 7.37 8.36
C GLN A 88 8.25 6.91 9.68
N GLU A 89 6.97 7.14 9.86
CA GLU A 89 6.25 6.81 11.09
C GLU A 89 5.52 5.47 11.05
N GLY A 90 5.54 4.79 9.91
CA GLY A 90 4.70 3.62 9.67
C GLY A 90 3.35 4.03 9.14
N CYS A 91 2.66 3.09 8.50
CA CYS A 91 1.31 3.35 7.99
C CYS A 91 0.56 2.05 7.74
N VAL A 92 -0.77 2.21 7.64
CA VAL A 92 -1.65 1.17 7.10
C VAL A 92 -2.37 1.79 5.91
N VAL A 93 -2.31 1.10 4.78
CA VAL A 93 -2.95 1.55 3.55
C VAL A 93 -3.84 0.45 2.98
N LEU A 94 -4.95 0.87 2.36
CA LEU A 94 -5.75 0.00 1.51
C LEU A 94 -5.21 0.17 0.10
N ILE A 95 -4.81 -0.94 -0.51
CA ILE A 95 -4.19 -0.93 -1.82
C ILE A 95 -4.97 -1.83 -2.78
N GLN A 96 -5.09 -1.36 -4.02
CA GLN A 96 -5.66 -2.12 -5.12
C GLN A 96 -4.73 -2.00 -6.32
N TRP A 97 -4.38 -3.14 -6.94
CA TRP A 97 -3.60 -3.12 -8.18
C TRP A 97 -4.11 -4.16 -9.18
N THR A 98 -3.99 -3.84 -10.45
CA THR A 98 -4.43 -4.73 -11.53
C THR A 98 -3.36 -5.75 -11.90
N SER A 99 -2.09 -5.42 -11.64
CA SER A 99 -0.95 -6.32 -11.82
C SER A 99 0.18 -5.92 -10.89
N PRO A 100 1.07 -6.86 -10.53
CA PRO A 100 2.17 -6.59 -9.60
C PRO A 100 3.13 -5.53 -10.11
N VAL A 101 3.74 -4.78 -9.19
CA VAL A 101 4.82 -3.84 -9.55
C VAL A 101 6.08 -4.59 -9.97
N GLN A 102 6.90 -3.92 -10.76
CA GLN A 102 8.22 -4.42 -11.16
C GLN A 102 9.28 -3.61 -10.43
N ILE A 103 10.05 -4.27 -9.58
CA ILE A 103 11.18 -3.62 -8.90
C ILE A 103 12.27 -3.33 -9.93
N LEU A 104 12.79 -2.13 -9.93
CA LEU A 104 13.79 -1.67 -10.89
C LEU A 104 15.22 -1.79 -10.35
#